data_0f2c7bdd788afe6f917ed90236c6c999
#
_entry.id   0f2c7bdd788afe6f917ed90236c6c999
#
_cell.length_a   1.000
_cell.length_b   1.000
_cell.length_c   1.000
_cell.angle_alpha   90.00
_cell.angle_beta   90.00
_cell.angle_gamma   90.00
#
_symmetry.space_group_name_H-M   'P 1'
#
loop_
_entity.id
_entity.type
_entity.pdbx_description
1 polymer ?
#
loop_
_entity_poly.entity_id
_entity_poly.type
_entity_poly.pdbx_seq_one_letter_code
_entity_poly.pdbx_strand_id
1 'polypeptide(L)'
;MHDIRKINVMEGILDENDHIAEHINEHMTAHGVLVVNEMGAPGVGKTTTLRNLVKHLELKPYVIEGDIESDIDTKNLNELGIETHQINTHGECHLDAPMIEHMTGHIEFKEPGILFIENIGNLVCPAEFSIGEHVMMLISTVTEGSDKPYKYPLAFEKADIILLNKVDLI
;
A
#
# COMPACT_ATOMS: atom_id res chain seq x y z
N MET A 1 -4.62 -43.57 20.09
CA MET A 1 -5.27 -42.23 20.07
C MET A 1 -4.38 -41.34 19.22
N HIS A 2 -4.77 -41.05 17.98
CA HIS A 2 -3.97 -40.15 17.12
C HIS A 2 -4.29 -38.73 17.52
N ASP A 3 -3.31 -38.04 18.04
CA ASP A 3 -3.41 -36.62 18.37
C ASP A 3 -3.50 -35.82 17.05
N ILE A 4 -4.66 -35.21 16.80
CA ILE A 4 -4.85 -34.35 15.63
C ILE A 4 -4.15 -33.02 15.95
N ARG A 5 -2.95 -32.80 15.44
CA ARG A 5 -2.28 -31.50 15.49
C ARG A 5 -3.03 -30.53 14.55
N LYS A 6 -3.75 -29.58 15.13
CA LYS A 6 -4.26 -28.44 14.39
C LYS A 6 -3.10 -27.47 14.14
N ILE A 7 -2.66 -27.37 12.90
CA ILE A 7 -1.66 -26.36 12.48
C ILE A 7 -2.45 -25.15 11.96
N ASN A 8 -2.26 -24.00 12.58
CA ASN A 8 -2.83 -22.75 12.09
C ASN A 8 -1.87 -22.17 11.01
N VAL A 9 -2.09 -22.57 9.76
CA VAL A 9 -1.25 -22.17 8.64
C VAL A 9 -1.27 -20.66 8.41
N MET A 10 -2.42 -20.01 8.60
CA MET A 10 -2.56 -18.55 8.43
C MET A 10 -1.72 -17.78 9.44
N GLU A 11 -1.67 -18.22 10.70
CA GLU A 11 -0.86 -17.58 11.72
C GLU A 11 0.63 -17.63 11.36
N GLY A 12 1.13 -18.77 10.88
CA GLY A 12 2.53 -18.88 10.44
C GLY A 12 2.86 -18.03 9.21
N ILE A 13 1.92 -17.85 8.28
CA ILE A 13 2.09 -16.98 7.11
C ILE A 13 2.14 -15.51 7.52
N LEU A 14 1.25 -15.09 8.42
CA LEU A 14 1.24 -13.71 8.93
C LEU A 14 2.51 -13.41 9.74
N ASP A 15 2.96 -14.32 10.60
CA ASP A 15 4.19 -14.15 11.37
C ASP A 15 5.42 -14.00 10.47
N GLU A 16 5.53 -14.78 9.39
CA GLU A 16 6.62 -14.67 8.42
C GLU A 16 6.56 -13.35 7.66
N ASN A 17 5.36 -12.94 7.22
CA ASN A 17 5.14 -11.66 6.57
C ASN A 17 5.55 -10.49 7.47
N ASP A 18 5.14 -10.52 8.75
CA ASP A 18 5.41 -9.44 9.69
C ASP A 18 6.91 -9.28 9.98
N HIS A 19 7.66 -10.38 10.05
CA HIS A 19 9.11 -10.32 10.18
C HIS A 19 9.78 -9.65 8.97
N ILE A 20 9.33 -9.95 7.75
CA ILE A 20 9.85 -9.31 6.54
C ILE A 20 9.45 -7.83 6.52
N ALA A 21 8.22 -7.52 6.92
CA ALA A 21 7.72 -6.14 7.01
C ALA A 21 8.55 -5.29 8.00
N GLU A 22 8.89 -5.82 9.17
CA GLU A 22 9.80 -5.15 10.13
C GLU A 22 11.15 -4.85 9.49
N HIS A 23 11.74 -5.82 8.80
CA HIS A 23 13.03 -5.64 8.12
C HIS A 23 12.97 -4.56 7.04
N ILE A 24 11.89 -4.52 6.24
CA ILE A 24 11.67 -3.45 5.25
C ILE A 24 11.59 -2.09 5.95
N ASN A 25 10.81 -1.98 7.02
CA ASN A 25 10.62 -0.73 7.76
C ASN A 25 11.96 -0.20 8.31
N GLU A 26 12.75 -1.06 8.96
CA GLU A 26 14.07 -0.70 9.47
C GLU A 26 15.02 -0.28 8.35
N HIS A 27 15.04 -1.00 7.24
CA HIS A 27 15.87 -0.70 6.09
C HIS A 27 15.51 0.67 5.48
N MET A 28 14.23 0.94 5.26
CA MET A 28 13.77 2.23 4.74
C MET A 28 14.06 3.38 5.70
N THR A 29 13.85 3.17 7.00
CA THR A 29 14.22 4.13 8.05
C THR A 29 15.71 4.49 7.98
N ALA A 30 16.58 3.50 7.83
CA ALA A 30 18.03 3.72 7.72
C ALA A 30 18.43 4.54 6.48
N HIS A 31 17.64 4.48 5.40
CA HIS A 31 17.82 5.30 4.20
C HIS A 31 17.13 6.66 4.27
N GLY A 32 16.45 6.97 5.37
CA GLY A 32 15.66 8.20 5.52
C GLY A 32 14.42 8.23 4.63
N VAL A 33 13.88 7.07 4.28
CA VAL A 33 12.70 6.92 3.42
C VAL A 33 11.48 6.58 4.26
N LEU A 34 10.47 7.45 4.24
CA LEU A 34 9.16 7.18 4.84
C LEU A 34 8.33 6.33 3.87
N VAL A 35 7.81 5.20 4.33
CA VAL A 35 6.94 4.32 3.54
C VAL A 35 5.49 4.58 3.87
N VAL A 36 4.69 4.89 2.85
CA VAL A 36 3.24 5.12 2.94
C VAL A 36 2.51 4.04 2.15
N ASN A 37 1.72 3.22 2.83
CA ASN A 37 0.84 2.24 2.21
C ASN A 37 -0.51 2.89 1.90
N GLU A 38 -0.83 3.07 0.62
CA GLU A 38 -2.07 3.68 0.15
C GLU A 38 -3.11 2.60 -0.13
N MET A 39 -4.12 2.53 0.72
CA MET A 39 -5.21 1.56 0.64
C MET A 39 -6.53 2.23 0.24
N GLY A 40 -7.44 1.45 -0.31
CA GLY A 40 -8.80 1.88 -0.66
C GLY A 40 -9.48 0.90 -1.60
N ALA A 41 -10.80 0.97 -1.67
CA ALA A 41 -11.57 0.18 -2.60
C ALA A 41 -11.25 0.56 -4.07
N PRO A 42 -11.60 -0.28 -5.05
CA PRO A 42 -11.47 0.08 -6.46
C PRO A 42 -12.26 1.38 -6.77
N GLY A 43 -11.69 2.25 -7.56
CA GLY A 43 -12.36 3.47 -8.02
C GLY A 43 -12.48 4.61 -7.00
N VAL A 44 -11.88 4.52 -5.81
CA VAL A 44 -11.89 5.60 -4.82
C VAL A 44 -10.98 6.78 -5.19
N GLY A 45 -10.09 6.59 -6.17
CA GLY A 45 -9.19 7.62 -6.65
C GLY A 45 -7.79 7.57 -6.04
N LYS A 46 -7.28 6.39 -5.69
CA LYS A 46 -5.91 6.18 -5.17
C LYS A 46 -4.88 6.83 -6.09
N THR A 47 -4.76 6.35 -7.32
CA THR A 47 -3.81 6.88 -8.30
C THR A 47 -3.94 8.38 -8.53
N THR A 48 -5.17 8.91 -8.58
CA THR A 48 -5.40 10.37 -8.74
C THR A 48 -4.90 11.14 -7.53
N THR A 49 -5.15 10.63 -6.32
CA THR A 49 -4.68 11.23 -5.06
C THR A 49 -3.16 11.23 -5.02
N LEU A 50 -2.54 10.09 -5.28
CA LEU A 50 -1.09 9.93 -5.32
C LEU A 50 -0.45 10.92 -6.31
N ARG A 51 -0.94 10.99 -7.53
CA ARG A 51 -0.45 11.95 -8.56
C ARG A 51 -0.55 13.41 -8.13
N ASN A 52 -1.56 13.75 -7.37
CA ASN A 52 -1.69 15.11 -6.83
C ASN A 52 -0.76 15.34 -5.64
N LEU A 53 -0.63 14.38 -4.75
CA LEU A 53 0.29 14.46 -3.61
C LEU A 53 1.74 14.67 -4.07
N VAL A 54 2.23 13.84 -4.97
CA VAL A 54 3.64 13.87 -5.42
C VAL A 54 4.04 15.19 -6.10
N LYS A 55 3.09 15.89 -6.71
CA LYS A 55 3.34 17.22 -7.33
C LYS A 55 3.61 18.34 -6.32
N HIS A 56 3.19 18.15 -5.07
CA HIS A 56 3.29 19.17 -4.01
C HIS A 56 4.31 18.81 -2.94
N LEU A 57 5.02 17.68 -3.11
CA LEU A 57 6.05 17.25 -2.18
C LEU A 57 7.37 17.98 -2.46
N GLU A 58 8.02 18.40 -1.37
CA GLU A 58 9.41 18.91 -1.42
C GLU A 58 10.44 17.77 -1.34
N LEU A 59 10.03 16.63 -0.77
CA LEU A 59 10.87 15.43 -0.64
C LEU A 59 10.80 14.58 -1.93
N LYS A 60 11.85 13.80 -2.16
CA LYS A 60 11.91 12.86 -3.28
C LYS A 60 10.80 11.83 -3.21
N PRO A 61 9.87 11.76 -4.16
CA PRO A 61 8.89 10.68 -4.24
C PRO A 61 9.48 9.47 -4.96
N TYR A 62 9.20 8.30 -4.42
CA TYR A 62 9.34 6.98 -5.04
C TYR A 62 7.95 6.34 -5.06
N VAL A 63 7.63 5.57 -6.07
CA VAL A 63 6.30 4.97 -6.22
C VAL A 63 6.40 3.50 -6.59
N ILE A 64 5.66 2.66 -5.87
CA ILE A 64 5.38 1.27 -6.23
C ILE A 64 3.87 1.16 -6.46
N GLU A 65 3.46 0.68 -7.63
CA GLU A 65 2.06 0.42 -7.99
C GLU A 65 1.78 -1.09 -7.98
N GLY A 66 0.82 -1.51 -7.18
CA GLY A 66 0.36 -2.90 -7.10
C GLY A 66 -0.90 -3.17 -7.93
N ASP A 67 -1.60 -2.14 -8.36
CA ASP A 67 -2.85 -2.28 -9.13
C ASP A 67 -2.56 -2.24 -10.63
N ILE A 68 -2.93 -3.32 -11.34
CA ILE A 68 -2.53 -3.55 -12.75
C ILE A 68 -3.61 -3.11 -13.73
N GLU A 69 -4.42 -2.13 -13.43
CA GLU A 69 -5.45 -1.78 -14.42
C GLU A 69 -4.94 -0.95 -15.59
N SER A 70 -3.80 -0.27 -15.53
CA SER A 70 -3.25 0.33 -16.75
C SER A 70 -1.78 0.82 -16.65
N ASP A 71 -0.97 0.46 -17.66
CA ASP A 71 0.33 1.09 -17.97
C ASP A 71 0.24 2.63 -18.17
N ILE A 72 -0.95 3.19 -18.23
CA ILE A 72 -1.19 4.61 -18.51
C ILE A 72 -0.84 5.44 -17.29
N ASP A 73 -1.15 4.96 -16.09
CA ASP A 73 -0.90 5.71 -14.85
C ASP A 73 0.60 5.71 -14.52
N THR A 74 1.28 4.60 -14.68
CA THR A 74 2.74 4.50 -14.56
C THR A 74 3.46 5.44 -15.54
N LYS A 75 3.02 5.51 -16.78
CA LYS A 75 3.58 6.44 -17.79
C LYS A 75 3.39 7.90 -17.39
N ASN A 76 2.23 8.25 -16.87
CA ASN A 76 1.93 9.61 -16.42
C ASN A 76 2.81 10.06 -15.24
N LEU A 77 3.15 9.17 -14.31
CA LEU A 77 4.05 9.46 -13.20
C LEU A 77 5.49 9.60 -13.68
N ASN A 78 5.93 8.70 -14.57
CA ASN A 78 7.26 8.78 -15.19
C ASN A 78 7.47 10.07 -16.00
N GLU A 79 6.43 10.58 -16.69
CA GLU A 79 6.46 11.88 -17.38
C GLU A 79 6.66 13.06 -16.41
N LEU A 80 6.29 12.92 -15.15
CA LEU A 80 6.55 13.90 -14.08
C LEU A 80 7.97 13.75 -13.49
N GLY A 81 8.79 12.83 -13.99
CA GLY A 81 10.13 12.56 -13.48
C GLY A 81 10.13 11.76 -12.16
N ILE A 82 9.01 11.08 -11.85
CA ILE A 82 8.88 10.26 -10.66
C ILE A 82 9.27 8.83 -11.01
N GLU A 83 10.19 8.27 -10.24
CA GLU A 83 10.59 6.88 -10.37
C GLU A 83 9.46 5.98 -9.90
N THR A 84 8.83 5.27 -10.84
CA THR A 84 7.68 4.42 -10.61
C THR A 84 7.97 2.99 -11.01
N HIS A 85 7.69 2.06 -10.13
CA HIS A 85 7.85 0.63 -10.32
C HIS A 85 6.49 -0.06 -10.18
N GLN A 86 6.24 -1.05 -11.02
CA GLN A 86 4.98 -1.79 -11.02
C GLN A 86 5.19 -3.24 -10.58
N ILE A 87 4.35 -3.73 -9.68
CA ILE A 87 4.30 -5.14 -9.28
C ILE A 87 3.13 -5.81 -10.01
N ASN A 88 3.44 -6.81 -10.82
CA ASN A 88 2.41 -7.68 -11.37
C ASN A 88 2.10 -8.81 -10.40
N THR A 89 0.96 -8.75 -9.76
CA THR A 89 0.53 -9.73 -8.74
C THR A 89 -0.11 -10.98 -9.33
N HIS A 90 -0.30 -11.05 -10.65
CA HIS A 90 -0.96 -12.17 -11.32
C HIS A 90 -2.34 -12.53 -10.75
N GLY A 91 -3.08 -11.54 -10.23
CA GLY A 91 -4.44 -11.71 -9.73
C GLY A 91 -4.56 -11.85 -8.21
N GLU A 92 -3.49 -11.62 -7.46
CA GLU A 92 -3.57 -11.49 -6.01
C GLU A 92 -4.42 -10.28 -5.61
N CYS A 93 -5.03 -10.35 -4.43
CA CYS A 93 -5.93 -9.31 -3.94
C CYS A 93 -5.25 -8.31 -2.99
N HIS A 94 -3.95 -8.42 -2.75
CA HIS A 94 -3.14 -7.55 -1.91
C HIS A 94 -1.66 -7.67 -2.28
N LEU A 95 -0.88 -6.70 -1.84
CA LEU A 95 0.57 -6.80 -1.75
C LEU A 95 0.97 -7.34 -0.38
N ASP A 96 2.02 -8.15 -0.34
CA ASP A 96 2.63 -8.67 0.89
C ASP A 96 4.07 -8.16 1.06
N ALA A 97 4.64 -8.39 2.24
CA ALA A 97 6.00 -7.94 2.54
C ALA A 97 7.06 -8.59 1.65
N PRO A 98 7.02 -9.89 1.30
CA PRO A 98 7.95 -10.49 0.34
C PRO A 98 7.96 -9.81 -1.03
N MET A 99 6.79 -9.41 -1.57
CA MET A 99 6.70 -8.69 -2.84
C MET A 99 7.38 -7.32 -2.75
N ILE A 100 7.16 -6.60 -1.65
CA ILE A 100 7.77 -5.29 -1.42
C ILE A 100 9.26 -5.40 -1.17
N GLU A 101 9.73 -6.37 -0.40
CA GLU A 101 11.16 -6.62 -0.19
C GLU A 101 11.88 -6.88 -1.51
N HIS A 102 11.30 -7.74 -2.36
CA HIS A 102 11.84 -8.02 -3.67
C HIS A 102 11.92 -6.76 -4.53
N MET A 103 10.85 -5.96 -4.58
CA MET A 103 10.80 -4.74 -5.39
C MET A 103 11.77 -3.68 -4.86
N THR A 104 11.80 -3.43 -3.57
CA THR A 104 12.69 -2.41 -2.97
C THR A 104 14.16 -2.77 -3.13
N GLY A 105 14.50 -4.07 -3.22
CA GLY A 105 15.83 -4.54 -3.56
C GLY A 105 16.31 -4.15 -4.97
N HIS A 106 15.42 -3.76 -5.87
CA HIS A 106 15.72 -3.28 -7.22
C HIS A 106 15.67 -1.75 -7.35
N ILE A 107 15.27 -1.03 -6.31
CA ILE A 107 15.20 0.43 -6.30
C ILE A 107 16.44 0.98 -5.62
N GLU A 108 17.09 1.95 -6.25
CA GLU A 108 18.23 2.65 -5.67
C GLU A 108 17.76 3.93 -4.95
N PHE A 109 17.64 3.86 -3.63
CA PHE A 109 17.28 5.01 -2.79
C PHE A 109 18.48 5.93 -2.60
N LYS A 110 18.69 6.85 -3.54
CA LYS A 110 19.87 7.76 -3.57
C LYS A 110 19.80 8.88 -2.56
N GLU A 111 18.62 9.27 -2.16
CA GLU A 111 18.37 10.38 -1.26
C GLU A 111 17.15 10.10 -0.37
N PRO A 112 17.08 10.71 0.81
CA PRO A 112 15.90 10.61 1.66
C PRO A 112 14.63 11.06 0.94
N GLY A 113 13.50 10.40 1.25
CA GLY A 113 12.27 10.70 0.53
C GLY A 113 11.04 10.01 1.10
N ILE A 114 10.03 9.88 0.27
CA ILE A 114 8.79 9.17 0.59
C ILE A 114 8.55 8.10 -0.47
N LEU A 115 8.42 6.85 -0.04
CA LEU A 115 7.98 5.75 -0.87
C LEU A 115 6.47 5.57 -0.70
N PHE A 116 5.72 5.86 -1.72
CA PHE A 116 4.30 5.51 -1.80
C PHE A 116 4.14 4.13 -2.40
N ILE A 117 3.35 3.30 -1.75
CA ILE A 117 2.96 1.98 -2.26
C ILE A 117 1.46 2.02 -2.47
N GLU A 118 1.02 2.13 -3.72
CA GLU A 118 -0.38 2.01 -4.09
C GLU A 118 -0.78 0.52 -4.03
N ASN A 119 -1.53 0.15 -3.00
CA ASN A 119 -1.99 -1.22 -2.82
C ASN A 119 -3.15 -1.55 -3.77
N ILE A 120 -3.42 -2.83 -3.94
CA ILE A 120 -4.52 -3.31 -4.76
C ILE A 120 -5.85 -2.81 -4.21
N GLY A 121 -6.79 -2.52 -5.09
CA GLY A 121 -8.13 -2.04 -4.75
C GLY A 121 -8.93 -3.05 -3.94
N ASN A 122 -8.73 -3.07 -2.61
CA ASN A 122 -9.38 -3.97 -1.66
C ASN A 122 -9.31 -3.36 -0.24
N LEU A 123 -10.31 -3.67 0.61
CA LEU A 123 -10.37 -3.19 2.00
C LEU A 123 -10.23 -4.33 3.04
N VAL A 124 -10.08 -5.57 2.61
CA VAL A 124 -9.96 -6.73 3.49
C VAL A 124 -8.52 -7.18 3.58
N CYS A 125 -8.02 -7.85 2.54
CA CYS A 125 -6.69 -8.46 2.55
C CYS A 125 -5.55 -7.45 2.81
N PRO A 126 -5.50 -6.25 2.18
CA PRO A 126 -4.44 -5.30 2.46
C PRO A 126 -4.40 -4.79 3.91
N ALA A 127 -5.52 -4.87 4.64
CA ALA A 127 -5.56 -4.49 6.04
C ALA A 127 -5.00 -5.58 6.98
N GLU A 128 -4.89 -6.82 6.51
CA GLU A 128 -4.36 -7.93 7.30
C GLU A 128 -2.84 -8.07 7.19
N PHE A 129 -2.26 -7.67 6.04
CA PHE A 129 -0.83 -7.82 5.75
C PHE A 129 -0.10 -6.49 5.87
N SER A 130 0.84 -6.39 6.81
CA SER A 130 1.81 -5.31 6.84
C SER A 130 2.81 -5.48 5.69
N ILE A 131 3.20 -4.38 5.07
CA ILE A 131 4.17 -4.35 3.97
C ILE A 131 5.42 -3.55 4.30
N GLY A 132 5.64 -3.27 5.59
CA GLY A 132 6.76 -2.48 6.09
C GLY A 132 6.52 -0.97 6.08
N GLU A 133 5.27 -0.56 5.98
CA GLU A 133 4.87 0.84 6.01
C GLU A 133 5.12 1.51 7.37
N HIS A 134 5.44 2.80 7.32
CA HIS A 134 5.45 3.69 8.48
C HIS A 134 4.09 4.34 8.69
N VAL A 135 3.35 4.53 7.61
CA VAL A 135 2.03 5.17 7.60
C VAL A 135 1.08 4.38 6.72
N MET A 136 -0.05 4.01 7.27
CA MET A 136 -1.17 3.44 6.53
C MET A 136 -2.17 4.54 6.19
N MET A 137 -2.32 4.86 4.90
CA MET A 137 -3.24 5.87 4.41
C MET A 137 -4.43 5.20 3.72
N LEU A 138 -5.61 5.36 4.27
CA LEU A 138 -6.85 4.85 3.71
C LEU A 138 -7.58 5.93 2.93
N ILE A 139 -7.86 5.68 1.66
CA ILE A 139 -8.71 6.55 0.83
C ILE A 139 -10.11 5.95 0.78
N SER A 140 -11.09 6.73 1.21
CA SER A 140 -12.51 6.44 1.11
C SER A 140 -13.21 7.57 0.35
N THR A 141 -14.44 7.35 -0.09
CA THR A 141 -15.20 8.37 -0.81
C THR A 141 -16.60 8.55 -0.25
N VAL A 142 -17.15 9.74 -0.44
CA VAL A 142 -18.54 10.03 -0.06
C VAL A 142 -19.54 9.17 -0.83
N THR A 143 -19.15 8.67 -2.01
CA THR A 143 -20.03 7.86 -2.88
C THR A 143 -20.10 6.39 -2.49
N GLU A 144 -19.22 5.91 -1.59
CA GLU A 144 -19.22 4.52 -1.13
C GLU A 144 -20.28 4.21 -0.07
N GLY A 145 -20.88 5.23 0.52
CA GLY A 145 -21.86 5.13 1.59
C GLY A 145 -21.24 5.18 2.99
N SER A 146 -22.06 5.51 3.99
CA SER A 146 -21.64 5.72 5.38
C SER A 146 -21.42 4.42 6.16
N ASP A 147 -21.68 3.26 5.56
CA ASP A 147 -21.60 1.94 6.19
C ASP A 147 -20.23 1.27 6.03
N LYS A 148 -19.33 1.83 5.23
CA LYS A 148 -17.99 1.26 4.98
C LYS A 148 -17.17 1.02 6.26
N PRO A 149 -17.08 1.94 7.22
CA PRO A 149 -16.34 1.70 8.46
C PRO A 149 -16.88 0.52 9.27
N TYR A 150 -18.17 0.28 9.22
CA TYR A 150 -18.81 -0.86 9.91
C TYR A 150 -18.60 -2.19 9.20
N LYS A 151 -18.49 -2.17 7.87
CA LYS A 151 -18.27 -3.37 7.05
C LYS A 151 -16.80 -3.80 7.01
N TYR A 152 -15.89 -2.84 7.11
CA TYR A 152 -14.44 -3.05 6.99
C TYR A 152 -13.68 -2.43 8.18
N PRO A 153 -14.05 -2.78 9.43
CA PRO A 153 -13.54 -2.10 10.61
C PRO A 153 -12.01 -2.15 10.70
N LEU A 154 -11.38 -3.26 10.34
CA LEU A 154 -9.94 -3.42 10.44
C LEU A 154 -9.17 -2.39 9.59
N ALA A 155 -9.61 -2.12 8.37
CA ALA A 155 -8.97 -1.13 7.50
C ALA A 155 -9.04 0.30 8.09
N PHE A 156 -10.19 0.64 8.69
CA PHE A 156 -10.39 1.95 9.32
C PHE A 156 -9.68 2.08 10.67
N GLU A 157 -9.58 1.00 11.45
CA GLU A 157 -8.88 0.97 12.74
C GLU A 157 -7.36 1.05 12.59
N LYS A 158 -6.80 0.42 11.55
CA LYS A 158 -5.36 0.42 11.29
C LYS A 158 -4.87 1.67 10.58
N ALA A 159 -5.75 2.43 9.93
CA ALA A 159 -5.35 3.61 9.17
C ALA A 159 -4.86 4.73 10.10
N ASP A 160 -3.64 5.20 9.86
CA ASP A 160 -3.08 6.40 10.50
C ASP A 160 -3.69 7.67 9.91
N ILE A 161 -4.01 7.64 8.62
CA ILE A 161 -4.61 8.74 7.88
C ILE A 161 -5.80 8.21 7.09
N ILE A 162 -6.94 8.90 7.20
CA ILE A 162 -8.12 8.64 6.38
C ILE A 162 -8.37 9.87 5.51
N LEU A 163 -8.29 9.68 4.18
CA LEU A 163 -8.66 10.70 3.21
C LEU A 163 -10.08 10.45 2.69
N LEU A 164 -10.95 11.43 2.86
CA LEU A 164 -12.29 11.40 2.29
C LEU A 164 -12.28 12.13 0.95
N ASN A 165 -12.37 11.36 -0.14
CA ASN A 165 -12.28 11.85 -1.51
C ASN A 165 -13.68 12.10 -2.12
N LYS A 166 -13.71 12.75 -3.29
CA LYS A 166 -14.93 13.07 -4.07
C LYS A 166 -15.96 13.87 -3.29
N VAL A 167 -15.50 14.75 -2.38
CA VAL A 167 -16.37 15.60 -1.55
C VAL A 167 -17.11 16.66 -2.36
N ASP A 168 -16.69 16.89 -3.59
CA ASP A 168 -17.37 17.73 -4.58
C ASP A 168 -18.70 17.13 -5.10
N LEU A 169 -18.98 15.87 -4.75
CA LEU A 169 -20.20 15.17 -5.17
C LEU A 169 -21.35 15.23 -4.14
N ILE A 170 -21.19 16.02 -3.07
CA ILE A 170 -22.22 16.25 -2.03
C ILE A 170 -22.60 17.70 -1.92
#